data_a84e8637e4d5b802fc4b2d187e544d53
#
_entry.id   a84e8637e4d5b802fc4b2d187e544d53
#
_cell.length_a   1.000
_cell.length_b   1.000
_cell.length_c   1.000
_cell.angle_alpha   90.00
_cell.angle_beta   90.00
_cell.angle_gamma   90.00
#
_symmetry.space_group_name_H-M   'P 1'
#
loop_
_entity.id
_entity.type
_entity.pdbx_description
1 polymer ?
#
loop_
_entity_poly.entity_id
_entity_poly.type
_entity_poly.pdbx_seq_one_letter_code
_entity_poly.pdbx_strand_id
1 'polypeptide(L)'
;MQISRFTVDLPGAFSLKGGGILENLTDSLTRSGTIGLDMVTRNLNFLTGLTGVTPDGSLVIPDSMSLKMKMEMNGPQYKAKLDLKEGKGSMNVNAALNSSTEVYTADLKINDLQLHHFLPKDSIYELSLSADAKGRGLDVMSFHSLANLNLSLDQLHYARYHLSNVHLTGNLKGALATAQLTSDNELLKMTADAEYNLAHSYPDGKVTVDVTQLDLYELGLMPKPMKRPLAFNLS
;
A
#
# COMPACT_ATOMS: atom_id res chain seq x y z
N MET A 1 -2.29 -1.12 31.79
CA MET A 1 -3.42 -0.25 31.36
C MET A 1 -4.44 -1.10 30.63
N GLN A 2 -5.68 -1.09 31.04
CA GLN A 2 -6.75 -1.81 30.36
C GLN A 2 -7.59 -0.79 29.57
N ILE A 3 -7.71 -1.00 28.29
CA ILE A 3 -8.68 -0.28 27.44
C ILE A 3 -9.95 -1.11 27.48
N SER A 4 -10.93 -0.67 28.27
CA SER A 4 -12.21 -1.39 28.37
C SER A 4 -12.83 -1.56 27.00
N ARG A 5 -13.53 -2.67 26.80
CA ARG A 5 -14.30 -2.84 25.57
C ARG A 5 -15.32 -1.73 25.46
N PHE A 6 -15.35 -1.09 24.32
CA PHE A 6 -16.34 -0.08 24.00
C PHE A 6 -17.08 -0.45 22.73
N THR A 7 -18.31 -0.02 22.64
CA THR A 7 -19.13 -0.10 21.44
C THR A 7 -19.82 1.22 21.24
N VAL A 8 -19.66 1.77 20.05
CA VAL A 8 -20.43 2.93 19.60
C VAL A 8 -21.25 2.45 18.41
N ASP A 9 -22.54 2.42 18.55
CA ASP A 9 -23.46 2.03 17.51
C ASP A 9 -24.43 3.15 17.22
N LEU A 10 -24.38 3.66 16.00
CA LEU A 10 -25.34 4.64 15.50
C LEU A 10 -26.18 3.92 14.43
N PRO A 11 -27.42 3.54 14.77
CA PRO A 11 -28.26 2.76 13.86
C PRO A 11 -28.39 3.43 12.49
N GLY A 12 -28.17 2.65 11.45
CA GLY A 12 -28.19 3.14 10.06
C GLY A 12 -26.94 3.87 9.58
N ALA A 13 -26.01 4.23 10.47
CA ALA A 13 -24.81 4.98 10.11
C ALA A 13 -23.52 4.17 10.24
N PHE A 14 -23.14 3.77 11.44
CA PHE A 14 -21.95 2.96 11.66
C PHE A 14 -22.03 2.18 12.98
N SER A 15 -21.20 1.16 13.06
CA SER A 15 -20.90 0.45 14.32
C SER A 15 -19.39 0.41 14.50
N LEU A 16 -18.91 0.78 15.68
CA LEU A 16 -17.50 0.74 16.04
C LEU A 16 -17.36 -0.01 17.37
N LYS A 17 -16.56 -1.07 17.35
CA LYS A 17 -16.22 -1.85 18.53
C LYS A 17 -14.71 -1.86 18.69
N GLY A 18 -14.25 -1.70 19.90
CA GLY A 18 -12.83 -1.74 20.18
C GLY A 18 -12.52 -2.10 21.62
N GLY A 19 -11.27 -2.36 21.87
CA GLY A 19 -10.76 -2.63 23.19
C GLY A 19 -9.39 -3.26 23.16
N GLY A 20 -8.79 -3.42 24.32
CA GLY A 20 -7.48 -4.02 24.44
C GLY A 20 -6.94 -4.03 25.86
N ILE A 21 -5.83 -4.72 26.00
CA ILE A 21 -5.05 -4.77 27.24
C ILE A 21 -3.63 -4.40 26.90
N LEU A 22 -3.05 -3.49 27.64
CA LEU A 22 -1.66 -3.06 27.50
C LEU A 22 -1.00 -3.13 28.87
N GLU A 23 0.10 -3.85 28.98
CA GLU A 23 0.84 -4.08 30.21
C GLU A 23 2.31 -3.67 30.03
N ASN A 24 2.92 -3.19 31.11
CA ASN A 24 4.35 -2.88 31.20
C ASN A 24 4.88 -1.98 30.07
N LEU A 25 4.11 -0.97 29.63
CA LEU A 25 4.41 -0.15 28.45
C LEU A 25 5.76 0.56 28.51
N THR A 26 6.26 0.84 29.73
CA THR A 26 7.54 1.52 29.95
C THR A 26 8.77 0.62 29.83
N ASP A 27 8.57 -0.68 29.90
CA ASP A 27 9.67 -1.66 29.78
C ASP A 27 9.63 -2.35 28.42
N SER A 28 10.62 -2.07 27.61
CA SER A 28 10.73 -2.57 26.23
C SER A 28 10.85 -4.09 26.11
N LEU A 29 11.24 -4.79 27.18
CA LEU A 29 11.44 -6.24 27.17
C LEU A 29 10.21 -7.02 27.65
N THR A 30 9.43 -6.43 28.56
CA THR A 30 8.29 -7.11 29.21
C THR A 30 6.93 -6.54 28.82
N ARG A 31 6.90 -5.43 28.06
CA ARG A 31 5.65 -4.86 27.56
C ARG A 31 4.86 -5.88 26.74
N SER A 32 3.58 -5.93 26.99
CA SER A 32 2.69 -6.83 26.27
C SER A 32 1.33 -6.17 26.03
N GLY A 33 0.61 -6.66 25.04
CA GLY A 33 -0.76 -6.23 24.85
C GLY A 33 -1.34 -6.57 23.51
N THR A 34 -2.64 -6.38 23.46
CA THR A 34 -3.43 -6.53 22.23
C THR A 34 -4.44 -5.41 22.16
N ILE A 35 -4.58 -4.79 21.01
CA ILE A 35 -5.62 -3.82 20.67
C ILE A 35 -6.39 -4.36 19.47
N GLY A 36 -7.70 -4.32 19.53
CA GLY A 36 -8.61 -4.67 18.44
C GLY A 36 -9.57 -3.54 18.14
N LEU A 37 -9.89 -3.38 16.87
CA LEU A 37 -10.89 -2.44 16.37
C LEU A 37 -11.69 -3.11 15.26
N ASP A 38 -13.01 -3.10 15.38
CA ASP A 38 -13.95 -3.54 14.35
C ASP A 38 -14.87 -2.36 14.01
N MET A 39 -14.91 -1.97 12.76
CA MET A 39 -15.76 -0.91 12.25
C MET A 39 -16.59 -1.40 11.08
N VAL A 40 -17.85 -1.03 11.05
CA VAL A 40 -18.75 -1.22 9.91
C VAL A 40 -19.43 0.10 9.63
N THR A 41 -19.32 0.60 8.41
CA THR A 41 -20.02 1.79 7.95
C THR A 41 -21.28 1.39 7.18
N ARG A 42 -22.32 2.22 7.23
CA ARG A 42 -23.57 2.06 6.47
C ARG A 42 -23.90 3.33 5.72
N ASN A 43 -23.98 4.45 6.41
CA ASN A 43 -24.20 5.77 5.83
C ASN A 43 -23.60 6.84 6.75
N LEU A 44 -22.57 7.52 6.28
CA LEU A 44 -21.87 8.55 7.05
C LEU A 44 -22.21 9.98 6.60
N ASN A 45 -23.18 10.18 5.72
CA ASN A 45 -23.55 11.50 5.21
C ASN A 45 -23.97 12.49 6.33
N PHE A 46 -24.44 12.00 7.46
CA PHE A 46 -24.79 12.84 8.61
C PHE A 46 -23.59 13.54 9.26
N LEU A 47 -22.37 12.98 9.15
CA LEU A 47 -21.17 13.57 9.74
C LEU A 47 -20.84 14.92 9.12
N THR A 48 -21.13 15.11 7.85
CA THR A 48 -20.93 16.39 7.16
C THR A 48 -21.80 17.50 7.74
N GLY A 49 -23.01 17.15 8.21
CA GLY A 49 -23.92 18.08 8.87
C GLY A 49 -23.53 18.41 10.33
N LEU A 50 -22.84 17.49 11.03
CA LEU A 50 -22.45 17.67 12.43
C LEU A 50 -21.14 18.45 12.59
N THR A 51 -20.19 18.25 11.69
CA THR A 51 -18.86 18.86 11.83
C THR A 51 -18.77 20.25 11.21
N GLY A 52 -19.74 20.65 10.38
CA GLY A 52 -19.67 21.89 9.58
C GLY A 52 -18.48 21.90 8.60
N VAL A 53 -17.66 20.86 8.62
CA VAL A 53 -16.58 20.61 7.67
C VAL A 53 -17.19 19.82 6.55
N THR A 54 -17.46 20.46 5.43
CA THR A 54 -17.58 19.72 4.17
C THR A 54 -16.17 19.19 3.87
N PRO A 55 -15.93 17.88 3.92
CA PRO A 55 -14.70 17.35 3.36
C PRO A 55 -14.58 17.95 1.97
N ASP A 56 -13.39 18.32 1.56
CA ASP A 56 -13.17 18.80 0.19
C ASP A 56 -13.57 17.73 -0.86
N GLY A 57 -13.98 16.53 -0.39
CA GLY A 57 -14.41 15.38 -1.17
C GLY A 57 -13.23 14.67 -1.84
N SER A 58 -11.99 14.97 -1.44
CA SER A 58 -10.82 14.26 -1.96
C SER A 58 -10.70 12.85 -1.36
N LEU A 59 -11.10 12.69 -0.09
CA LEU A 59 -11.17 11.39 0.59
C LEU A 59 -12.55 11.21 1.23
N VAL A 60 -13.18 10.10 0.95
CA VAL A 60 -14.50 9.72 1.49
C VAL A 60 -14.42 8.34 2.11
N ILE A 61 -15.15 8.11 3.19
CA ILE A 61 -15.34 6.76 3.74
C ILE A 61 -16.58 6.18 3.06
N PRO A 62 -16.45 5.07 2.31
CA PRO A 62 -17.58 4.47 1.59
C PRO A 62 -18.65 3.94 2.54
N ASP A 63 -19.89 3.94 2.06
CA ASP A 63 -20.96 3.18 2.69
C ASP A 63 -20.71 1.68 2.55
N SER A 64 -21.18 0.90 3.51
CA SER A 64 -21.06 -0.57 3.51
C SER A 64 -19.60 -1.09 3.56
N MET A 65 -18.69 -0.30 4.09
CA MET A 65 -17.32 -0.73 4.36
C MET A 65 -17.24 -1.45 5.71
N SER A 66 -16.40 -2.46 5.80
CA SER A 66 -16.00 -3.07 7.07
C SER A 66 -14.48 -3.04 7.21
N LEU A 67 -14.01 -2.68 8.39
CA LEU A 67 -12.60 -2.65 8.75
C LEU A 67 -12.40 -3.43 10.05
N LYS A 68 -11.46 -4.35 10.04
CA LYS A 68 -10.97 -5.03 11.24
C LYS A 68 -9.49 -4.78 11.38
N MET A 69 -9.09 -4.34 12.55
CA MET A 69 -7.68 -4.12 12.88
C MET A 69 -7.34 -4.86 14.17
N LYS A 70 -6.20 -5.49 14.18
CA LYS A 70 -5.62 -6.10 15.38
C LYS A 70 -4.15 -5.76 15.47
N MET A 71 -3.72 -5.28 16.62
CA MET A 71 -2.32 -5.05 16.94
C MET A 71 -1.95 -5.87 18.17
N GLU A 72 -0.81 -6.53 18.12
CA GLU A 72 -0.24 -7.32 19.20
C GLU A 72 1.17 -6.85 19.49
N MET A 73 1.51 -6.81 20.75
CA MET A 73 2.83 -6.46 21.24
C MET A 73 3.28 -7.48 22.30
N ASN A 74 4.50 -7.97 22.16
CA ASN A 74 5.11 -8.89 23.11
C ASN A 74 6.62 -8.62 23.19
N GLY A 75 7.04 -7.91 24.23
CA GLY A 75 8.39 -7.39 24.35
C GLY A 75 8.76 -6.53 23.14
N PRO A 76 9.85 -6.85 22.45
CA PRO A 76 10.28 -6.15 21.24
C PRO A 76 9.47 -6.52 20.00
N GLN A 77 8.56 -7.50 20.06
CA GLN A 77 7.81 -7.99 18.91
C GLN A 77 6.49 -7.24 18.76
N TYR A 78 6.23 -6.75 17.58
CA TYR A 78 4.97 -6.12 17.16
C TYR A 78 4.39 -6.86 16.00
N LYS A 79 3.08 -7.04 16.00
CA LYS A 79 2.31 -7.56 14.86
C LYS A 79 1.10 -6.68 14.64
N ALA A 80 0.79 -6.43 13.38
CA ALA A 80 -0.40 -5.71 12.98
C ALA A 80 -1.12 -6.48 11.86
N LYS A 81 -2.43 -6.56 11.98
CA LYS A 81 -3.33 -7.08 10.97
C LYS A 81 -4.40 -6.05 10.66
N LEU A 82 -4.70 -5.88 9.38
CA LEU A 82 -5.80 -5.06 8.92
C LEU A 82 -6.53 -5.79 7.80
N ASP A 83 -7.84 -5.92 7.96
CA ASP A 83 -8.74 -6.48 6.96
C ASP A 83 -9.80 -5.44 6.64
N LEU A 84 -9.84 -4.96 5.40
CA LEU A 84 -10.84 -4.04 4.89
C LEU A 84 -11.65 -4.72 3.80
N LYS A 85 -12.97 -4.52 3.81
CA LYS A 85 -13.87 -4.94 2.73
C LYS A 85 -14.77 -3.78 2.35
N GLU A 86 -14.94 -3.57 1.08
CA GLU A 86 -15.84 -2.59 0.50
C GLU A 86 -16.44 -3.18 -0.79
N GLY A 87 -17.76 -3.36 -0.81
CA GLY A 87 -18.42 -4.02 -1.92
C GLY A 87 -17.85 -5.43 -2.20
N LYS A 88 -17.31 -5.61 -3.40
CA LYS A 88 -16.57 -6.83 -3.81
C LYS A 88 -15.08 -6.74 -3.47
N GLY A 89 -14.60 -5.53 -3.23
CA GLY A 89 -13.19 -5.25 -2.97
C GLY A 89 -12.73 -5.62 -1.57
N SER A 90 -11.45 -5.95 -1.47
CA SER A 90 -10.82 -6.24 -0.19
C SER A 90 -9.37 -5.77 -0.14
N MET A 91 -8.92 -5.40 1.05
CA MET A 91 -7.51 -5.16 1.34
C MET A 91 -7.12 -5.89 2.62
N ASN A 92 -6.03 -6.62 2.58
CA ASN A 92 -5.45 -7.32 3.70
C ASN A 92 -4.01 -6.84 3.90
N VAL A 93 -3.68 -6.46 5.13
CA VAL A 93 -2.31 -6.10 5.52
C VAL A 93 -1.90 -6.95 6.71
N ASN A 94 -0.71 -7.55 6.62
CA ASN A 94 -0.06 -8.18 7.76
C ASN A 94 1.34 -7.59 7.89
N ALA A 95 1.70 -7.15 9.09
CA ALA A 95 3.02 -6.61 9.34
C ALA A 95 3.57 -7.16 10.66
N ALA A 96 4.86 -7.37 10.71
CA ALA A 96 5.58 -7.74 11.92
C ALA A 96 6.91 -6.98 12.00
N LEU A 97 7.28 -6.60 13.21
CA LEU A 97 8.53 -5.91 13.51
C LEU A 97 9.09 -6.43 14.83
N ASN A 98 10.37 -6.74 14.85
CA ASN A 98 11.13 -6.89 16.08
C ASN A 98 12.01 -5.66 16.28
N SER A 99 11.65 -4.80 17.24
CA SER A 99 12.35 -3.51 17.46
C SER A 99 13.76 -3.65 18.03
N SER A 100 14.14 -4.81 18.61
CA SER A 100 15.50 -5.05 19.10
C SER A 100 16.47 -5.51 18.03
N THR A 101 15.96 -6.25 17.03
CA THR A 101 16.77 -6.77 15.91
C THR A 101 16.53 -6.00 14.64
N GLU A 102 15.53 -5.11 14.63
CA GLU A 102 15.03 -4.36 13.48
C GLU A 102 14.61 -5.23 12.29
N VAL A 103 14.28 -6.50 12.56
CA VAL A 103 13.77 -7.41 11.53
C VAL A 103 12.29 -7.15 11.33
N TYR A 104 11.88 -6.99 10.08
CA TYR A 104 10.49 -6.72 9.71
C TYR A 104 10.03 -7.56 8.53
N THR A 105 8.70 -7.75 8.49
CA THR A 105 7.97 -8.29 7.34
C THR A 105 6.69 -7.49 7.16
N ALA A 106 6.25 -7.33 5.92
CA ALA A 106 4.98 -6.73 5.59
C ALA A 106 4.41 -7.41 4.34
N ASP A 107 3.14 -7.78 4.39
CA ASP A 107 2.38 -8.34 3.28
C ASP A 107 1.15 -7.48 3.06
N LEU A 108 0.91 -7.08 1.83
CA LEU A 108 -0.27 -6.36 1.37
C LEU A 108 -0.92 -7.14 0.24
N LYS A 109 -2.23 -7.33 0.34
CA LYS A 109 -3.03 -7.86 -0.75
C LYS A 109 -4.29 -7.04 -0.93
N ILE A 110 -4.49 -6.52 -2.12
CA ILE A 110 -5.67 -5.80 -2.56
C ILE A 110 -6.30 -6.57 -3.71
N ASN A 111 -7.60 -6.85 -3.62
CA ASN A 111 -8.35 -7.49 -4.69
C ASN A 111 -9.59 -6.63 -4.98
N ASP A 112 -9.78 -6.27 -6.23
CA ASP A 112 -10.96 -5.62 -6.81
C ASP A 112 -11.47 -4.41 -6.01
N LEU A 113 -10.54 -3.68 -5.33
CA LEU A 113 -10.90 -2.54 -4.49
C LEU A 113 -11.30 -1.36 -5.36
N GLN A 114 -12.51 -0.83 -5.15
CA GLN A 114 -13.06 0.29 -5.90
C GLN A 114 -12.57 1.62 -5.31
N LEU A 115 -11.37 2.04 -5.70
CA LEU A 115 -10.70 3.21 -5.14
C LEU A 115 -11.48 4.52 -5.33
N HIS A 116 -12.28 4.65 -6.41
CA HIS A 116 -13.12 5.82 -6.62
C HIS A 116 -14.21 6.02 -5.56
N HIS A 117 -14.56 4.97 -4.81
CA HIS A 117 -15.45 5.10 -3.65
C HIS A 117 -14.76 5.79 -2.47
N PHE A 118 -13.42 5.73 -2.39
CA PHE A 118 -12.62 6.42 -1.38
C PHE A 118 -12.09 7.77 -1.88
N LEU A 119 -11.76 7.84 -3.16
CA LEU A 119 -11.12 8.97 -3.84
C LEU A 119 -11.97 9.41 -5.04
N PRO A 120 -13.17 9.96 -4.81
CA PRO A 120 -14.14 10.21 -5.91
C PRO A 120 -13.69 11.30 -6.88
N LYS A 121 -12.70 12.12 -6.53
CA LYS A 121 -12.14 13.14 -7.42
C LYS A 121 -11.00 12.63 -8.27
N ASP A 122 -10.42 11.47 -7.91
CA ASP A 122 -9.35 10.86 -8.66
C ASP A 122 -9.91 9.91 -9.71
N SER A 123 -9.22 9.82 -10.82
CA SER A 123 -9.61 8.92 -11.91
C SER A 123 -9.13 7.49 -11.72
N ILE A 124 -8.94 7.06 -10.46
CA ILE A 124 -8.53 5.69 -10.09
C ILE A 124 -9.80 4.92 -9.71
N TYR A 125 -10.13 3.89 -10.48
CA TYR A 125 -11.37 3.14 -10.27
C TYR A 125 -11.10 1.84 -9.50
N GLU A 126 -10.50 0.87 -10.13
CA GLU A 126 -10.30 -0.47 -9.58
C GLU A 126 -8.83 -0.79 -9.41
N LEU A 127 -8.49 -1.44 -8.30
CA LEU A 127 -7.13 -1.84 -8.01
C LEU A 127 -7.08 -3.27 -7.48
N SER A 128 -6.22 -4.07 -8.09
CA SER A 128 -5.77 -5.38 -7.58
C SER A 128 -4.25 -5.42 -7.60
N LEU A 129 -3.64 -5.58 -6.44
CA LEU A 129 -2.19 -5.72 -6.31
C LEU A 129 -1.82 -6.58 -5.10
N SER A 130 -0.63 -7.14 -5.16
CA SER A 130 0.02 -7.77 -4.02
C SER A 130 1.43 -7.18 -3.85
N ALA A 131 1.85 -7.03 -2.60
CA ALA A 131 3.22 -6.66 -2.28
C ALA A 131 3.68 -7.37 -1.03
N ASP A 132 4.93 -7.81 -1.02
CA ASP A 132 5.61 -8.32 0.15
C ASP A 132 6.95 -7.61 0.34
N ALA A 133 7.25 -7.32 1.58
CA ALA A 133 8.53 -6.73 1.98
C ALA A 133 9.07 -7.45 3.20
N LYS A 134 10.36 -7.67 3.22
CA LYS A 134 11.07 -8.21 4.37
C LYS A 134 12.46 -7.61 4.46
N GLY A 135 12.92 -7.40 5.69
CA GLY A 135 14.22 -6.79 5.85
C GLY A 135 14.71 -6.75 7.29
N ARG A 136 15.85 -6.10 7.44
CA ARG A 136 16.48 -5.78 8.71
C ARG A 136 17.13 -4.41 8.59
N GLY A 137 17.03 -3.62 9.66
CA GLY A 137 17.51 -2.23 9.69
C GLY A 137 16.45 -1.26 9.15
N LEU A 138 16.12 -0.24 9.94
CA LEU A 138 15.12 0.77 9.58
C LEU A 138 15.72 2.01 8.92
N ASP A 139 17.04 2.16 8.98
CA ASP A 139 17.78 3.20 8.29
C ASP A 139 18.29 2.68 6.94
N VAL A 140 17.65 3.09 5.86
CA VAL A 140 17.99 2.67 4.48
C VAL A 140 19.38 3.11 4.02
N MET A 141 19.97 4.10 4.66
CA MET A 141 21.34 4.56 4.37
C MET A 141 22.40 3.77 5.14
N SER A 142 21.99 2.93 6.09
CA SER A 142 22.93 2.14 6.89
C SER A 142 23.50 0.97 6.10
N PHE A 143 24.81 0.76 6.20
CA PHE A 143 25.49 -0.38 5.59
C PHE A 143 25.05 -1.75 6.16
N HIS A 144 24.30 -1.76 7.26
CA HIS A 144 23.78 -2.98 7.88
C HIS A 144 22.35 -3.31 7.44
N SER A 145 21.71 -2.40 6.71
CA SER A 145 20.33 -2.58 6.27
C SER A 145 20.23 -3.55 5.10
N LEU A 146 19.23 -4.40 5.18
CA LEU A 146 18.87 -5.37 4.16
C LEU A 146 17.37 -5.30 3.95
N ALA A 147 16.91 -5.21 2.70
CA ALA A 147 15.50 -5.29 2.38
C ALA A 147 15.28 -6.00 1.05
N ASN A 148 14.15 -6.69 0.95
CA ASN A 148 13.62 -7.20 -0.30
C ASN A 148 12.17 -6.74 -0.40
N LEU A 149 11.78 -6.29 -1.57
CA LEU A 149 10.44 -5.89 -1.93
C LEU A 149 10.03 -6.62 -3.21
N ASN A 150 8.85 -7.21 -3.21
CA ASN A 150 8.19 -7.66 -4.42
C ASN A 150 6.82 -6.99 -4.49
N LEU A 151 6.45 -6.51 -5.66
CA LEU A 151 5.14 -5.95 -5.93
C LEU A 151 4.64 -6.49 -7.26
N SER A 152 3.40 -6.96 -7.28
CA SER A 152 2.69 -7.38 -8.47
C SER A 152 1.40 -6.55 -8.59
N LEU A 153 1.29 -5.80 -9.67
CA LEU A 153 0.07 -5.12 -10.05
C LEU A 153 -0.69 -6.01 -11.03
N ASP A 154 -1.76 -6.64 -10.55
CA ASP A 154 -2.58 -7.52 -11.35
C ASP A 154 -3.56 -6.72 -12.20
N GLN A 155 -4.11 -5.64 -11.63
CA GLN A 155 -5.05 -4.75 -12.32
C GLN A 155 -5.06 -3.35 -11.71
N LEU A 156 -5.03 -2.35 -12.57
CA LEU A 156 -5.31 -0.95 -12.24
C LEU A 156 -6.15 -0.34 -13.36
N HIS A 157 -7.34 0.14 -13.01
CA HIS A 157 -8.16 0.96 -13.89
C HIS A 157 -7.97 2.44 -13.53
N TYR A 158 -7.22 3.15 -14.36
CA TYR A 158 -6.95 4.58 -14.22
C TYR A 158 -7.49 5.36 -15.41
N ALA A 159 -8.43 6.24 -15.17
CA ALA A 159 -9.14 6.98 -16.22
C ALA A 159 -9.74 6.01 -17.26
N ARG A 160 -9.22 6.00 -18.47
CA ARG A 160 -9.59 5.07 -19.55
C ARG A 160 -8.60 3.91 -19.72
N TYR A 161 -7.55 3.86 -18.89
CA TYR A 161 -6.48 2.89 -19.06
C TYR A 161 -6.64 1.70 -18.12
N HIS A 162 -6.39 0.53 -18.66
CA HIS A 162 -6.32 -0.72 -17.90
C HIS A 162 -4.89 -1.21 -17.91
N LEU A 163 -4.22 -1.06 -16.78
CA LEU A 163 -2.87 -1.56 -16.57
C LEU A 163 -2.93 -2.90 -15.83
N SER A 164 -2.13 -3.84 -16.27
CA SER A 164 -2.02 -5.18 -15.68
C SER A 164 -0.63 -5.75 -15.90
N ASN A 165 -0.30 -6.82 -15.20
CA ASN A 165 0.94 -7.57 -15.38
C ASN A 165 2.19 -6.68 -15.24
N VAL A 166 2.21 -5.84 -14.19
CA VAL A 166 3.39 -5.05 -13.83
C VAL A 166 4.01 -5.63 -12.57
N HIS A 167 5.29 -5.96 -12.62
CA HIS A 167 6.03 -6.52 -11.50
C HIS A 167 7.23 -5.62 -11.17
N LEU A 168 7.41 -5.35 -9.89
CA LEU A 168 8.56 -4.64 -9.36
C LEU A 168 9.23 -5.49 -8.30
N THR A 169 10.52 -5.73 -8.47
CA THR A 169 11.36 -6.29 -7.41
C THR A 169 12.37 -5.23 -6.96
N GLY A 170 12.58 -5.14 -5.67
CA GLY A 170 13.54 -4.21 -5.06
C GLY A 170 14.42 -4.94 -4.06
N ASN A 171 15.70 -4.61 -4.04
CA ASN A 171 16.63 -5.13 -3.04
C ASN A 171 17.47 -3.97 -2.49
N LEU A 172 17.67 -3.99 -1.19
CA LEU A 172 18.60 -3.11 -0.49
C LEU A 172 19.65 -3.99 0.20
N LYS A 173 20.91 -3.72 -0.04
CA LYS A 173 22.03 -4.38 0.64
C LYS A 173 23.05 -3.34 1.05
N GLY A 174 23.09 -3.04 2.33
CA GLY A 174 23.74 -1.83 2.80
C GLY A 174 23.03 -0.61 2.20
N ALA A 175 23.76 0.40 1.81
CA ALA A 175 23.18 1.56 1.14
C ALA A 175 22.99 1.40 -0.37
N LEU A 176 23.26 0.21 -0.95
CA LEU A 176 23.05 -0.06 -2.36
C LEU A 176 21.63 -0.58 -2.58
N ALA A 177 20.84 0.17 -3.30
CA ALA A 177 19.48 -0.19 -3.73
C ALA A 177 19.49 -0.64 -5.20
N THR A 178 18.85 -1.77 -5.48
CA THR A 178 18.58 -2.22 -6.85
C THR A 178 17.09 -2.44 -7.02
N ALA A 179 16.60 -2.16 -8.22
CA ALA A 179 15.21 -2.41 -8.59
C ALA A 179 15.09 -2.91 -10.01
N GLN A 180 14.16 -3.83 -10.25
CA GLN A 180 13.77 -4.28 -11.57
C GLN A 180 12.26 -4.13 -11.72
N LEU A 181 11.85 -3.45 -12.77
CA LEU A 181 10.46 -3.31 -13.19
C LEU A 181 10.25 -4.06 -14.49
N THR A 182 9.22 -4.88 -14.54
CA THR A 182 8.75 -5.51 -15.78
C THR A 182 7.28 -5.20 -16.00
N SER A 183 6.90 -4.91 -17.23
CA SER A 183 5.52 -4.72 -17.64
C SER A 183 5.26 -5.53 -18.91
N ASP A 184 4.27 -6.40 -18.84
CA ASP A 184 3.75 -7.14 -20.01
C ASP A 184 2.28 -6.77 -20.23
N ASN A 185 2.05 -5.49 -20.37
CA ASN A 185 0.73 -4.91 -20.64
C ASN A 185 0.60 -4.60 -22.13
N GLU A 186 -0.61 -4.66 -22.68
CA GLU A 186 -0.84 -4.35 -24.10
C GLU A 186 -0.47 -2.91 -24.49
N LEU A 187 -0.57 -1.97 -23.56
CA LEU A 187 -0.23 -0.56 -23.77
C LEU A 187 1.26 -0.29 -23.64
N LEU A 188 1.95 -1.07 -22.77
CA LEU A 188 3.34 -0.86 -22.44
C LEU A 188 4.03 -2.19 -22.11
N LYS A 189 4.92 -2.64 -22.97
CA LYS A 189 5.84 -3.76 -22.66
C LYS A 189 7.25 -3.21 -22.46
N MET A 190 7.76 -3.39 -21.24
CA MET A 190 9.08 -2.87 -20.90
C MET A 190 9.75 -3.66 -19.78
N THR A 191 11.06 -3.53 -19.75
CA THR A 191 11.88 -3.85 -18.58
C THR A 191 12.69 -2.62 -18.19
N ALA A 192 12.85 -2.39 -16.88
CA ALA A 192 13.74 -1.35 -16.38
C ALA A 192 14.52 -1.91 -15.20
N ASP A 193 15.83 -1.69 -15.22
CA ASP A 193 16.75 -2.02 -14.14
C ASP A 193 17.35 -0.73 -13.60
N ALA A 194 17.36 -0.60 -12.28
CA ALA A 194 17.93 0.55 -11.60
C ALA A 194 18.87 0.10 -10.47
N GLU A 195 19.97 0.82 -10.33
CA GLU A 195 20.89 0.69 -9.22
C GLU A 195 21.19 2.08 -8.68
N TYR A 196 21.14 2.26 -7.36
CA TYR A 196 21.37 3.54 -6.73
C TYR A 196 22.10 3.39 -5.40
N ASN A 197 23.12 4.19 -5.17
CA ASN A 197 23.87 4.24 -3.93
C ASN A 197 23.32 5.36 -3.03
N LEU A 198 22.63 4.96 -1.97
CA LEU A 198 21.97 5.85 -1.02
C LEU A 198 22.94 6.50 0.00
N ALA A 199 24.18 5.98 0.11
CA ALA A 199 25.19 6.53 1.03
C ALA A 199 25.79 7.86 0.54
N HIS A 200 25.67 8.17 -0.75
CA HIS A 200 26.25 9.37 -1.33
C HIS A 200 25.26 10.54 -1.28
N SER A 201 25.76 11.71 -0.97
CA SER A 201 24.97 12.96 -0.97
C SER A 201 24.72 13.52 -2.39
N TYR A 202 25.36 12.96 -3.40
CA TYR A 202 25.17 13.27 -4.81
C TYR A 202 24.50 12.06 -5.52
N PRO A 203 23.80 12.29 -6.62
CA PRO A 203 23.22 11.20 -7.41
C PRO A 203 24.32 10.23 -7.87
N ASP A 204 24.19 8.98 -7.44
CA ASP A 204 25.12 7.90 -7.79
C ASP A 204 24.28 6.66 -8.12
N GLY A 205 23.98 6.49 -9.38
CA GLY A 205 23.12 5.40 -9.82
C GLY A 205 23.10 5.23 -11.34
N LYS A 206 22.58 4.12 -11.75
CA LYS A 206 22.38 3.73 -13.14
C LYS A 206 20.94 3.26 -13.35
N VAL A 207 20.35 3.64 -14.47
CA VAL A 207 19.05 3.16 -14.91
C VAL A 207 19.18 2.70 -16.36
N THR A 208 18.67 1.50 -16.62
CA THR A 208 18.56 0.96 -17.98
C THR A 208 17.09 0.65 -18.24
N VAL A 209 16.55 1.10 -19.36
CA VAL A 209 15.16 0.89 -19.75
C VAL A 209 15.14 0.33 -21.17
N ASP A 210 14.46 -0.79 -21.32
CA ASP A 210 14.17 -1.42 -22.62
C ASP A 210 12.66 -1.46 -22.84
N VAL A 211 12.18 -0.69 -23.80
CA VAL A 211 10.77 -0.63 -24.19
C VAL A 211 10.60 -1.37 -25.51
N THR A 212 9.91 -2.49 -25.45
CA THR A 212 9.64 -3.31 -26.64
C THR A 212 8.31 -2.96 -27.30
N GLN A 213 7.38 -2.36 -26.56
CA GLN A 213 6.11 -1.88 -27.07
C GLN A 213 5.59 -0.71 -26.24
N LEU A 214 5.28 0.40 -26.91
CA LEU A 214 4.61 1.56 -26.30
C LEU A 214 3.60 2.12 -27.29
N ASP A 215 2.31 2.06 -26.95
CA ASP A 215 1.24 2.63 -27.75
C ASP A 215 0.84 4.01 -27.23
N LEU A 216 1.43 5.05 -27.84
CA LEU A 216 1.17 6.45 -27.47
C LEU A 216 -0.24 6.92 -27.84
N TYR A 217 -0.89 6.31 -28.82
CA TYR A 217 -2.26 6.66 -29.20
C TYR A 217 -3.25 6.15 -28.14
N GLU A 218 -3.14 4.88 -27.78
CA GLU A 218 -3.97 4.29 -26.72
C GLU A 218 -3.72 4.98 -25.36
N LEU A 219 -2.49 5.44 -25.11
CA LEU A 219 -2.16 6.27 -23.94
C LEU A 219 -2.64 7.72 -24.06
N GLY A 220 -3.26 8.11 -25.18
CA GLY A 220 -3.78 9.46 -25.40
C GLY A 220 -2.73 10.54 -25.53
N LEU A 221 -1.47 10.17 -25.70
CA LEU A 221 -0.36 11.09 -25.91
C LEU A 221 -0.20 11.50 -27.37
N MET A 222 -0.90 10.83 -28.29
CA MET A 222 -0.94 11.18 -29.69
C MET A 222 -2.39 11.21 -30.24
N PRO A 223 -2.70 12.14 -31.15
CA PRO A 223 -4.06 12.29 -31.68
C PRO A 223 -4.45 11.26 -32.76
N LYS A 224 -3.50 10.48 -33.25
CA LYS A 224 -3.71 9.48 -34.31
C LYS A 224 -2.98 8.18 -34.00
N PRO A 225 -3.56 7.03 -34.36
CA PRO A 225 -2.91 5.75 -34.17
C PRO A 225 -1.60 5.68 -34.96
N MET A 226 -0.62 5.04 -34.38
CA MET A 226 0.68 4.77 -34.98
C MET A 226 0.59 3.54 -35.87
N LYS A 227 1.40 3.51 -36.95
CA LYS A 227 1.49 2.31 -37.79
C LYS A 227 2.16 1.12 -37.07
N ARG A 228 3.01 1.43 -36.09
CA ARG A 228 3.69 0.44 -35.21
C ARG A 228 3.90 1.11 -33.85
N PRO A 229 3.81 0.34 -32.76
CA PRO A 229 4.22 0.81 -31.44
C PRO A 229 5.69 1.25 -31.42
N LEU A 230 6.02 2.17 -30.51
CA LEU A 230 7.40 2.58 -30.27
C LEU A 230 8.17 1.47 -29.54
N ALA A 231 9.43 1.33 -29.90
CA ALA A 231 10.40 0.51 -29.17
C ALA A 231 11.73 1.27 -29.10
N PHE A 232 12.38 1.28 -27.93
CA PHE A 232 13.67 1.97 -27.73
C PHE A 232 14.38 1.42 -26.48
N ASN A 233 15.66 1.67 -26.41
CA ASN A 233 16.50 1.37 -25.24
C ASN A 233 17.18 2.65 -24.78
N LEU A 234 17.27 2.83 -23.45
CA LEU A 234 17.95 3.92 -22.76
C LEU A 234 18.88 3.33 -21.70
N SER A 235 20.07 3.86 -21.58
CA SER A 235 21.05 3.48 -20.55
C SER A 235 21.87 4.68 -20.08
#